data_2ad505f5dfb26b3cdb33c9bf551baacb
#
_entry.id   2ad505f5dfb26b3cdb33c9bf551baacb
#
_cell.length_a   1.000
_cell.length_b   1.000
_cell.length_c   1.000
_cell.angle_alpha   90.00
_cell.angle_beta   90.00
_cell.angle_gamma   90.00
#
_symmetry.space_group_name_H-M   'P 1'
#
loop_
_entity.id
_entity.type
_entity.pdbx_description
1 polymer ?
#
loop_
_entity_poly.entity_id
_entity_poly.type
_entity_poly.pdbx_seq_one_letter_code
_entity_poly.pdbx_strand_id
1 'polypeptide(L)'
;LSEARKELGGRVILESRLPSLSEWVRVKDYREQQFLKLPNVEVYFNSNLNVEDVFLTKADHIVIATGAKWRTDGFGRNNPIGIDNLEASNQVFTPDDIMMGHCPKGEVVIFDDDYYYMAPVIAEMLQKQGCKVTFVTTSDMVCSFGNYISEQFSAQKALINAGVKMIFSQNIHAYDGNNIDLKCMYTERSSKLKTKAIVMVTARLPNDKLYYKLQNLIEVGKDKFTSIKSIRRIGDCEAPAPIVSAVYAGRKYALELDDTSGINYSMRRDINFGS
;
A
#
# COMPACT_ATOMS: atom_id res chain seq x y z
N LEU A 1 6.92 21.64 0.92
CA LEU A 1 6.61 20.27 0.54
C LEU A 1 7.24 19.96 -0.82
N SER A 2 8.04 18.88 -0.90
CA SER A 2 8.64 18.42 -2.15
C SER A 2 7.93 17.15 -2.60
N GLU A 3 7.49 17.12 -3.87
CA GLU A 3 6.80 16.00 -4.51
C GLU A 3 7.57 15.56 -5.77
N ALA A 4 7.91 14.29 -5.85
CA ALA A 4 8.66 13.74 -6.99
C ALA A 4 7.85 13.74 -8.30
N ARG A 5 6.52 13.72 -8.22
CA ARG A 5 5.60 13.69 -9.36
C ARG A 5 5.13 15.10 -9.72
N LYS A 6 4.39 15.19 -10.83
CA LYS A 6 3.76 16.44 -11.30
C LYS A 6 2.49 16.84 -10.52
N GLU A 7 2.00 15.97 -9.64
CA GLU A 7 0.77 16.16 -8.86
C GLU A 7 0.89 15.52 -7.48
N LEU A 8 0.21 16.09 -6.49
CA LEU A 8 0.10 15.54 -5.13
C LEU A 8 -0.79 14.30 -5.10
N GLY A 9 -0.72 13.54 -4.00
CA GLY A 9 -1.63 12.44 -3.70
C GLY A 9 -1.03 11.05 -3.86
N GLY A 10 0.09 10.92 -4.57
CA GLY A 10 0.81 9.66 -4.67
C GLY A 10 -0.07 8.47 -5.06
N ARG A 11 -0.15 7.45 -4.21
CA ARG A 11 -0.95 6.23 -4.42
C ARG A 11 -2.43 6.50 -4.55
N VAL A 12 -3.00 7.46 -3.82
CA VAL A 12 -4.44 7.79 -3.86
C VAL A 12 -4.92 8.10 -5.28
N ILE A 13 -4.09 8.77 -6.09
CA ILE A 13 -4.41 9.06 -7.50
C ILE A 13 -4.51 7.78 -8.32
N LEU A 14 -3.61 6.84 -8.10
CA LEU A 14 -3.58 5.59 -8.85
C LEU A 14 -4.77 4.70 -8.44
N GLU A 15 -5.02 4.58 -7.14
CA GLU A 15 -6.12 3.77 -6.60
C GLU A 15 -7.50 4.34 -6.99
N SER A 16 -7.65 5.67 -7.05
CA SER A 16 -8.92 6.30 -7.46
C SER A 16 -9.33 6.02 -8.91
N ARG A 17 -8.42 5.49 -9.73
CA ARG A 17 -8.72 5.04 -11.11
C ARG A 17 -9.24 3.61 -11.18
N LEU A 18 -9.16 2.88 -10.07
CA LEU A 18 -9.69 1.51 -9.98
C LEU A 18 -11.22 1.52 -9.81
N PRO A 19 -11.91 0.43 -10.17
CA PRO A 19 -13.36 0.32 -9.99
C PRO A 19 -13.79 0.62 -8.55
N SER A 20 -14.89 1.36 -8.42
CA SER A 20 -15.52 1.72 -7.14
C SER A 20 -14.68 2.60 -6.19
N LEU A 21 -13.47 3.03 -6.58
CA LEU A 21 -12.59 3.83 -5.73
C LEU A 21 -12.46 5.30 -6.18
N SER A 22 -13.25 5.75 -7.17
CA SER A 22 -13.14 7.11 -7.73
C SER A 22 -13.29 8.23 -6.70
N GLU A 23 -14.12 8.03 -5.67
CA GLU A 23 -14.34 9.02 -4.62
C GLU A 23 -13.09 9.27 -3.75
N TRP A 24 -12.11 8.39 -3.79
CA TRP A 24 -10.89 8.53 -2.98
C TRP A 24 -10.01 9.68 -3.42
N VAL A 25 -10.13 10.13 -4.67
CA VAL A 25 -9.45 11.34 -5.14
C VAL A 25 -9.76 12.56 -4.26
N ARG A 26 -10.94 12.61 -3.64
CA ARG A 26 -11.35 13.70 -2.73
C ARG A 26 -10.41 13.88 -1.54
N VAL A 27 -9.73 12.82 -1.13
CA VAL A 27 -8.72 12.89 -0.05
C VAL A 27 -7.59 13.85 -0.45
N LYS A 28 -7.17 13.81 -1.71
CA LYS A 28 -6.19 14.74 -2.29
C LYS A 28 -6.80 16.12 -2.52
N ASP A 29 -7.92 16.18 -3.24
CA ASP A 29 -8.55 17.44 -3.68
C ASP A 29 -8.84 18.37 -2.50
N TYR A 30 -9.35 17.80 -1.39
CA TYR A 30 -9.59 18.57 -0.18
C TYR A 30 -8.29 19.22 0.34
N ARG A 31 -7.19 18.50 0.35
CA ARG A 31 -5.91 19.01 0.87
C ARG A 31 -5.29 20.04 -0.04
N GLU A 32 -5.35 19.85 -1.34
CA GLU A 32 -4.91 20.86 -2.30
C GLU A 32 -5.68 22.17 -2.13
N GLN A 33 -7.00 22.08 -1.95
CA GLN A 33 -7.82 23.27 -1.67
C GLN A 33 -7.44 23.95 -0.33
N GLN A 34 -7.02 23.17 0.69
CA GLN A 34 -6.54 23.77 1.93
C GLN A 34 -5.19 24.48 1.71
N PHE A 35 -4.27 23.90 0.94
CA PHE A 35 -2.96 24.52 0.67
C PHE A 35 -3.12 25.88 -0.02
N LEU A 36 -4.09 26.06 -0.91
CA LEU A 36 -4.36 27.38 -1.54
C LEU A 36 -4.75 28.46 -0.53
N LYS A 37 -5.21 28.10 0.66
CA LYS A 37 -5.59 29.03 1.74
C LYS A 37 -4.47 29.30 2.72
N LEU A 38 -3.35 28.61 2.62
CA LEU A 38 -2.24 28.64 3.57
C LEU A 38 -1.02 29.31 2.91
N PRO A 39 -0.78 30.61 3.14
CA PRO A 39 0.30 31.35 2.48
C PRO A 39 1.71 30.91 2.92
N ASN A 40 1.80 30.13 3.99
CA ASN A 40 3.03 29.57 4.53
C ASN A 40 3.35 28.16 4.00
N VAL A 41 2.56 27.64 3.04
CA VAL A 41 2.80 26.33 2.42
C VAL A 41 3.34 26.52 1.01
N GLU A 42 4.52 26.02 0.77
CA GLU A 42 5.14 25.97 -0.56
C GLU A 42 5.20 24.52 -1.05
N VAL A 43 4.86 24.30 -2.31
CA VAL A 43 4.86 22.97 -2.95
C VAL A 43 5.75 22.98 -4.19
N TYR A 44 6.72 22.10 -4.21
CA TYR A 44 7.66 21.91 -5.31
C TYR A 44 7.37 20.58 -5.99
N PHE A 45 6.88 20.63 -7.23
CA PHE A 45 6.59 19.46 -8.06
C PHE A 45 7.82 19.02 -8.87
N ASN A 46 7.81 17.77 -9.35
CA ASN A 46 8.91 17.15 -10.08
C ASN A 46 10.26 17.28 -9.32
N SER A 47 10.17 17.29 -8.01
CA SER A 47 11.28 17.54 -7.09
C SER A 47 11.54 16.29 -6.24
N ASN A 48 12.33 15.37 -6.80
CA ASN A 48 12.76 14.15 -6.11
C ASN A 48 14.06 14.44 -5.38
N LEU A 49 13.98 14.77 -4.08
CA LEU A 49 15.13 15.14 -3.29
C LEU A 49 15.99 13.93 -2.92
N ASN A 50 17.31 14.09 -3.09
CA ASN A 50 18.32 13.21 -2.50
C ASN A 50 18.77 13.75 -1.14
N VAL A 51 19.77 13.14 -0.54
CA VAL A 51 20.30 13.52 0.78
C VAL A 51 20.87 14.93 0.79
N GLU A 52 21.66 15.26 -0.23
CA GLU A 52 22.31 16.55 -0.39
C GLU A 52 21.28 17.67 -0.55
N ASP A 53 20.25 17.42 -1.36
CA ASP A 53 19.15 18.36 -1.57
C ASP A 53 18.40 18.65 -0.27
N VAL A 54 18.14 17.61 0.54
CA VAL A 54 17.47 17.78 1.85
C VAL A 54 18.29 18.68 2.77
N PHE A 55 19.60 18.49 2.85
CA PHE A 55 20.46 19.37 3.67
C PHE A 55 20.51 20.82 3.17
N LEU A 56 20.43 21.03 1.86
CA LEU A 56 20.39 22.38 1.28
C LEU A 56 19.12 23.16 1.65
N THR A 57 18.03 22.47 2.00
CA THR A 57 16.81 23.15 2.47
C THR A 57 16.99 23.86 3.81
N LYS A 58 17.96 23.46 4.62
CA LYS A 58 18.22 23.96 5.98
C LYS A 58 16.98 23.87 6.90
N ALA A 59 16.13 22.89 6.67
CA ALA A 59 14.92 22.70 7.46
C ALA A 59 15.23 22.19 8.87
N ASP A 60 14.53 22.73 9.88
CA ASP A 60 14.63 22.27 11.27
C ASP A 60 14.02 20.89 11.47
N HIS A 61 12.93 20.60 10.79
CA HIS A 61 12.18 19.36 10.89
C HIS A 61 12.02 18.73 9.51
N ILE A 62 12.42 17.45 9.38
CA ILE A 62 12.36 16.71 8.14
C ILE A 62 11.37 15.57 8.28
N VAL A 63 10.37 15.52 7.39
CA VAL A 63 9.35 14.47 7.38
C VAL A 63 9.41 13.71 6.07
N ILE A 64 9.68 12.42 6.16
CA ILE A 64 9.78 11.52 5.01
C ILE A 64 8.46 10.77 4.85
N ALA A 65 7.76 11.05 3.73
CA ALA A 65 6.46 10.47 3.38
C ALA A 65 6.49 9.85 1.98
N THR A 66 7.57 9.16 1.64
CA THR A 66 7.89 8.62 0.31
C THR A 66 7.08 7.38 -0.06
N GLY A 67 6.16 6.94 0.81
CA GLY A 67 5.24 5.85 0.52
C GLY A 67 5.86 4.46 0.61
N ALA A 68 5.26 3.49 -0.09
CA ALA A 68 5.68 2.10 -0.13
C ALA A 68 5.48 1.51 -1.53
N LYS A 69 6.03 0.31 -1.77
CA LYS A 69 5.85 -0.48 -2.98
C LYS A 69 5.34 -1.87 -2.64
N TRP A 70 4.50 -2.43 -3.49
CA TRP A 70 4.10 -3.83 -3.38
C TRP A 70 5.27 -4.77 -3.63
N ARG A 71 5.30 -5.87 -2.86
CA ARG A 71 6.31 -6.92 -2.99
C ARG A 71 6.01 -7.82 -4.18
N THR A 72 7.07 -8.35 -4.78
CA THR A 72 7.00 -9.28 -5.91
C THR A 72 7.37 -10.71 -5.53
N ASP A 73 7.79 -10.94 -4.29
CA ASP A 73 8.30 -12.23 -3.80
C ASP A 73 7.24 -13.08 -3.10
N GLY A 74 5.99 -12.60 -3.03
CA GLY A 74 4.89 -13.32 -2.40
C GLY A 74 4.91 -13.34 -0.86
N PHE A 75 5.88 -12.67 -0.23
CA PHE A 75 5.89 -12.52 1.22
C PHE A 75 4.64 -11.73 1.67
N GLY A 76 3.93 -12.27 2.64
CA GLY A 76 2.67 -11.71 3.13
C GLY A 76 2.43 -12.03 4.61
N ARG A 77 1.18 -11.91 5.03
CA ARG A 77 0.77 -12.13 6.43
C ARG A 77 0.88 -13.58 6.85
N ASN A 78 0.43 -14.48 5.97
CA ASN A 78 0.45 -15.94 6.21
C ASN A 78 1.49 -16.66 5.36
N ASN A 79 2.22 -15.93 4.52
CA ASN A 79 3.33 -16.46 3.75
C ASN A 79 4.65 -15.76 4.11
N PRO A 80 5.27 -16.07 5.26
CA PRO A 80 6.49 -15.39 5.72
C PRO A 80 7.76 -15.86 5.01
N ILE A 81 7.67 -16.85 4.11
CA ILE A 81 8.82 -17.37 3.35
C ILE A 81 8.82 -16.77 1.93
N GLY A 82 7.63 -16.40 1.42
CA GLY A 82 7.45 -16.01 0.02
C GLY A 82 7.03 -17.19 -0.86
N ILE A 83 7.15 -17.03 -2.17
CA ILE A 83 6.75 -18.03 -3.17
C ILE A 83 7.98 -18.44 -3.97
N ASP A 84 8.23 -19.74 -4.08
CA ASP A 84 9.37 -20.27 -4.81
C ASP A 84 9.23 -20.11 -6.34
N ASN A 85 10.36 -19.98 -7.02
CA ASN A 85 10.52 -19.97 -8.49
C ASN A 85 9.78 -18.82 -9.22
N LEU A 86 9.45 -17.73 -8.57
CA LEU A 86 8.80 -16.57 -9.19
C LEU A 86 9.66 -15.93 -10.29
N GLU A 87 10.98 -15.99 -10.16
CA GLU A 87 11.95 -15.49 -11.16
C GLU A 87 11.94 -16.29 -12.48
N ALA A 88 11.37 -17.49 -12.46
CA ALA A 88 11.20 -18.31 -13.68
C ALA A 88 10.20 -17.70 -14.68
N SER A 89 9.48 -16.66 -14.28
CA SER A 89 8.44 -16.04 -15.10
C SER A 89 8.49 -14.51 -15.04
N ASN A 90 8.33 -13.88 -16.20
CA ASN A 90 8.10 -12.44 -16.32
C ASN A 90 6.60 -12.07 -16.20
N GLN A 91 5.74 -13.01 -15.84
CA GLN A 91 4.29 -12.82 -15.68
C GLN A 91 3.89 -12.73 -14.21
N VAL A 92 4.74 -12.14 -13.39
CA VAL A 92 4.48 -11.79 -11.98
C VAL A 92 4.21 -10.30 -11.91
N PHE A 93 3.03 -9.93 -11.44
CA PHE A 93 2.56 -8.55 -11.35
C PHE A 93 2.24 -8.19 -9.90
N THR A 94 2.22 -6.90 -9.65
CA THR A 94 1.78 -6.29 -8.40
C THR A 94 0.63 -5.32 -8.65
N PRO A 95 -0.09 -4.85 -7.62
CA PRO A 95 -1.02 -3.74 -7.78
C PRO A 95 -0.39 -2.48 -8.38
N ASP A 96 0.89 -2.20 -8.10
CA ASP A 96 1.58 -1.06 -8.69
C ASP A 96 1.66 -1.20 -10.23
N ASP A 97 1.97 -2.38 -10.75
CA ASP A 97 2.02 -2.64 -12.20
C ASP A 97 0.64 -2.44 -12.84
N ILE A 98 -0.40 -3.01 -12.22
CA ILE A 98 -1.78 -2.90 -12.71
C ILE A 98 -2.24 -1.44 -12.75
N MET A 99 -1.98 -0.67 -11.70
CA MET A 99 -2.34 0.75 -11.63
C MET A 99 -1.56 1.61 -12.62
N MET A 100 -0.38 1.17 -13.06
CA MET A 100 0.40 1.80 -14.13
C MET A 100 -0.01 1.35 -15.54
N GLY A 101 -0.99 0.45 -15.65
CA GLY A 101 -1.50 -0.04 -16.94
C GLY A 101 -0.80 -1.29 -17.48
N HIS A 102 0.13 -1.86 -16.73
CA HIS A 102 0.80 -3.12 -17.07
C HIS A 102 -0.07 -4.29 -16.61
N CYS A 103 -1.06 -4.68 -17.41
CA CYS A 103 -2.04 -5.71 -17.06
C CYS A 103 -1.71 -7.04 -17.74
N PRO A 104 -1.84 -8.17 -17.03
CA PRO A 104 -1.77 -9.50 -17.63
C PRO A 104 -2.94 -9.77 -18.57
N LYS A 105 -2.83 -10.82 -19.40
CA LYS A 105 -3.89 -11.27 -20.30
C LYS A 105 -4.14 -12.76 -20.13
N GLY A 106 -5.36 -13.18 -20.43
CA GLY A 106 -5.76 -14.60 -20.42
C GLY A 106 -6.07 -15.12 -19.03
N GLU A 107 -5.51 -16.27 -18.64
CA GLU A 107 -5.71 -16.88 -17.33
C GLU A 107 -4.79 -16.22 -16.30
N VAL A 108 -5.38 -15.66 -15.24
CA VAL A 108 -4.69 -14.87 -14.22
C VAL A 108 -5.12 -15.32 -12.82
N VAL A 109 -4.16 -15.52 -11.94
CA VAL A 109 -4.42 -15.71 -10.52
C VAL A 109 -4.15 -14.39 -9.79
N ILE A 110 -5.10 -13.95 -8.95
CA ILE A 110 -4.90 -12.91 -7.96
C ILE A 110 -4.65 -13.60 -6.63
N PHE A 111 -3.47 -13.41 -6.05
CA PHE A 111 -3.14 -13.94 -4.73
C PHE A 111 -3.31 -12.84 -3.69
N ASP A 112 -4.28 -13.03 -2.79
CA ASP A 112 -4.61 -12.10 -1.71
C ASP A 112 -4.12 -12.63 -0.35
N ASP A 113 -3.10 -11.97 0.20
CA ASP A 113 -2.64 -12.12 1.58
C ASP A 113 -2.56 -10.76 2.31
N ASP A 114 -3.23 -9.72 1.74
CA ASP A 114 -3.39 -8.38 2.35
C ASP A 114 -4.73 -8.23 3.08
N TYR A 115 -5.79 -8.89 2.58
CA TYR A 115 -7.13 -8.98 3.17
C TYR A 115 -7.96 -7.70 3.14
N TYR A 116 -7.52 -6.67 2.44
CA TYR A 116 -8.26 -5.45 2.21
C TYR A 116 -8.87 -5.41 0.79
N TYR A 117 -9.28 -4.23 0.36
CA TYR A 117 -10.01 -3.98 -0.88
C TYR A 117 -9.19 -4.19 -2.17
N MET A 118 -7.86 -4.13 -2.12
CA MET A 118 -7.03 -4.06 -3.33
C MET A 118 -7.17 -5.28 -4.23
N ALA A 119 -7.08 -6.47 -3.65
CA ALA A 119 -7.17 -7.73 -4.40
C ALA A 119 -8.53 -7.93 -5.09
N PRO A 120 -9.68 -7.79 -4.40
CA PRO A 120 -10.97 -7.92 -5.07
C PRO A 120 -11.23 -6.83 -6.12
N VAL A 121 -10.79 -5.60 -5.93
CA VAL A 121 -10.96 -4.54 -6.92
C VAL A 121 -10.17 -4.83 -8.20
N ILE A 122 -8.92 -5.29 -8.09
CA ILE A 122 -8.12 -5.71 -9.24
C ILE A 122 -8.74 -6.93 -9.92
N ALA A 123 -9.21 -7.91 -9.16
CA ALA A 123 -9.85 -9.11 -9.70
C ALA A 123 -11.10 -8.77 -10.53
N GLU A 124 -11.95 -7.89 -10.01
CA GLU A 124 -13.14 -7.40 -10.73
C GLU A 124 -12.73 -6.66 -12.02
N MET A 125 -11.74 -5.78 -11.94
CA MET A 125 -11.26 -5.02 -13.09
C MET A 125 -10.72 -5.91 -14.20
N LEU A 126 -9.81 -6.83 -13.87
CA LEU A 126 -9.20 -7.73 -14.87
C LEU A 126 -10.22 -8.69 -15.47
N GLN A 127 -11.18 -9.17 -14.68
CA GLN A 127 -12.28 -10.01 -15.17
C GLN A 127 -13.15 -9.24 -16.18
N LYS A 128 -13.51 -7.98 -15.89
CA LYS A 128 -14.25 -7.11 -16.81
C LYS A 128 -13.46 -6.75 -18.08
N GLN A 129 -12.14 -6.77 -18.02
CA GLN A 129 -11.25 -6.58 -19.17
C GLN A 129 -11.06 -7.83 -20.02
N GLY A 130 -11.74 -8.95 -19.69
CA GLY A 130 -11.72 -10.20 -20.45
C GLY A 130 -10.64 -11.19 -19.99
N CYS A 131 -9.98 -10.98 -18.88
CA CYS A 131 -9.17 -12.01 -18.25
C CYS A 131 -10.05 -13.08 -17.61
N LYS A 132 -9.56 -14.31 -17.55
CA LYS A 132 -10.18 -15.39 -16.76
C LYS A 132 -9.51 -15.40 -15.38
N VAL A 133 -10.13 -14.74 -14.43
CA VAL A 133 -9.54 -14.52 -13.11
C VAL A 133 -9.91 -15.66 -12.15
N THR A 134 -8.90 -16.17 -11.44
CA THR A 134 -9.06 -16.98 -10.23
C THR A 134 -8.51 -16.21 -9.05
N PHE A 135 -9.36 -15.89 -8.09
CA PHE A 135 -9.00 -15.26 -6.83
C PHE A 135 -8.60 -16.34 -5.81
N VAL A 136 -7.39 -16.26 -5.28
CA VAL A 136 -6.86 -17.20 -4.28
C VAL A 136 -6.50 -16.39 -3.03
N THR A 137 -6.96 -16.84 -1.87
CA THR A 137 -6.62 -16.20 -0.59
C THR A 137 -6.36 -17.22 0.51
N THR A 138 -5.50 -16.87 1.43
CA THR A 138 -5.25 -17.61 2.66
C THR A 138 -6.39 -17.47 3.68
N SER A 139 -7.25 -16.46 3.51
CA SER A 139 -8.47 -16.25 4.31
C SER A 139 -9.61 -17.19 3.87
N ASP A 140 -10.62 -17.29 4.72
CA ASP A 140 -11.89 -18.00 4.48
C ASP A 140 -12.93 -17.17 3.71
N MET A 141 -12.64 -15.87 3.48
CA MET A 141 -13.52 -14.95 2.74
C MET A 141 -12.73 -13.88 1.99
N VAL A 142 -13.36 -13.24 1.03
CA VAL A 142 -12.82 -12.07 0.31
C VAL A 142 -12.81 -10.86 1.25
N CYS A 143 -11.72 -10.08 1.24
CA CYS A 143 -11.64 -8.82 1.97
C CYS A 143 -11.99 -8.96 3.46
N SER A 144 -11.39 -9.95 4.15
CA SER A 144 -11.80 -10.31 5.52
C SER A 144 -11.65 -9.15 6.52
N PHE A 145 -10.65 -8.27 6.36
CA PHE A 145 -10.53 -7.08 7.21
C PHE A 145 -11.58 -6.00 6.89
N GLY A 146 -12.18 -6.04 5.71
CA GLY A 146 -13.32 -5.19 5.35
C GLY A 146 -14.60 -5.53 6.11
N ASN A 147 -14.66 -6.69 6.80
CA ASN A 147 -15.79 -7.06 7.62
C ASN A 147 -16.05 -6.06 8.77
N TYR A 148 -14.98 -5.47 9.33
CA TYR A 148 -15.07 -4.49 10.40
C TYR A 148 -15.62 -3.13 9.96
N ILE A 149 -15.65 -2.86 8.64
CA ILE A 149 -16.09 -1.58 8.05
C ILE A 149 -17.20 -1.79 7.01
N SER A 150 -17.84 -2.96 7.01
CA SER A 150 -18.95 -3.33 6.12
C SER A 150 -18.62 -3.35 4.62
N GLU A 151 -17.35 -3.42 4.24
CA GLU A 151 -16.90 -3.49 2.85
C GLU A 151 -16.85 -4.92 2.33
N GLN A 152 -16.66 -5.90 3.21
CA GLN A 152 -16.51 -7.31 2.85
C GLN A 152 -17.65 -7.82 1.97
N PHE A 153 -18.90 -7.56 2.39
CA PHE A 153 -20.09 -8.00 1.65
C PHE A 153 -20.11 -7.45 0.22
N SER A 154 -19.79 -6.17 0.04
CA SER A 154 -19.79 -5.52 -1.26
C SER A 154 -18.68 -6.06 -2.15
N ALA A 155 -17.49 -6.29 -1.61
CA ALA A 155 -16.35 -6.86 -2.35
C ALA A 155 -16.64 -8.27 -2.84
N GLN A 156 -17.15 -9.13 -1.97
CA GLN A 156 -17.48 -10.52 -2.33
C GLN A 156 -18.64 -10.58 -3.35
N LYS A 157 -19.68 -9.76 -3.16
CA LYS A 157 -20.78 -9.62 -4.12
C LYS A 157 -20.29 -9.19 -5.50
N ALA A 158 -19.35 -8.24 -5.58
CA ALA A 158 -18.78 -7.78 -6.84
C ALA A 158 -18.07 -8.91 -7.58
N LEU A 159 -17.27 -9.72 -6.90
CA LEU A 159 -16.57 -10.86 -7.50
C LEU A 159 -17.54 -11.96 -7.98
N ILE A 160 -18.58 -12.26 -7.20
CA ILE A 160 -19.63 -13.22 -7.60
C ILE A 160 -20.34 -12.74 -8.87
N ASN A 161 -20.76 -11.47 -8.90
CA ASN A 161 -21.43 -10.88 -10.05
C ASN A 161 -20.53 -10.81 -11.31
N ALA A 162 -19.23 -10.63 -11.13
CA ALA A 162 -18.26 -10.64 -12.22
C ALA A 162 -17.92 -12.07 -12.70
N GLY A 163 -18.37 -13.11 -12.03
CA GLY A 163 -18.07 -14.51 -12.37
C GLY A 163 -16.64 -14.93 -12.05
N VAL A 164 -15.98 -14.27 -11.10
CA VAL A 164 -14.63 -14.62 -10.66
C VAL A 164 -14.66 -15.93 -9.87
N LYS A 165 -13.80 -16.89 -10.25
CA LYS A 165 -13.60 -18.11 -9.48
C LYS A 165 -12.85 -17.78 -8.20
N MET A 166 -13.36 -18.17 -7.04
CA MET A 166 -12.74 -17.94 -5.74
C MET A 166 -12.27 -19.25 -5.11
N ILE A 167 -11.07 -19.25 -4.54
CA ILE A 167 -10.45 -20.37 -3.82
C ILE A 167 -9.96 -19.80 -2.47
N PHE A 168 -10.54 -20.28 -1.40
CA PHE A 168 -10.30 -19.84 -0.04
C PHE A 168 -9.38 -20.78 0.73
N SER A 169 -8.77 -20.28 1.79
CA SER A 169 -7.93 -21.04 2.72
C SER A 169 -6.80 -21.80 2.02
N GLN A 170 -6.23 -21.18 0.98
CA GLN A 170 -5.11 -21.73 0.23
C GLN A 170 -3.95 -20.73 0.20
N ASN A 171 -2.76 -21.20 0.51
CA ASN A 171 -1.53 -20.48 0.28
C ASN A 171 -0.92 -20.89 -1.08
N ILE A 172 -0.11 -20.03 -1.65
CA ILE A 172 0.71 -20.33 -2.83
C ILE A 172 2.13 -20.63 -2.36
N HIS A 173 2.64 -21.80 -2.73
CA HIS A 173 3.98 -22.24 -2.33
C HIS A 173 5.01 -22.02 -3.43
N ALA A 174 4.66 -22.32 -4.68
CA ALA A 174 5.54 -22.15 -5.82
C ALA A 174 4.78 -21.74 -7.09
N TYR A 175 5.48 -21.12 -8.04
CA TYR A 175 4.98 -20.78 -9.37
C TYR A 175 6.06 -21.03 -10.42
N ASP A 176 5.78 -21.90 -11.42
CA ASP A 176 6.72 -22.28 -12.48
C ASP A 176 6.50 -21.53 -13.82
N GLY A 177 5.67 -20.50 -13.83
CA GLY A 177 5.29 -19.76 -15.05
C GLY A 177 4.08 -20.32 -15.78
N ASN A 178 3.60 -21.52 -15.44
CA ASN A 178 2.42 -22.17 -16.00
C ASN A 178 1.50 -22.77 -14.97
N ASN A 179 2.00 -23.15 -13.80
CA ASN A 179 1.26 -23.76 -12.72
C ASN A 179 1.64 -23.11 -11.39
N ILE A 180 0.66 -23.02 -10.52
CA ILE A 180 0.81 -22.66 -9.13
C ILE A 180 0.61 -23.88 -8.27
N ASP A 181 1.49 -24.09 -7.31
CA ASP A 181 1.34 -25.08 -6.26
C ASP A 181 0.60 -24.44 -5.08
N LEU A 182 -0.66 -24.89 -4.87
CA LEU A 182 -1.51 -24.47 -3.75
C LEU A 182 -1.32 -25.41 -2.57
N LYS A 183 -1.36 -24.86 -1.36
CA LYS A 183 -1.31 -25.60 -0.11
C LYS A 183 -2.44 -25.17 0.81
N CYS A 184 -3.25 -26.12 1.27
CA CYS A 184 -4.35 -25.83 2.18
C CYS A 184 -3.84 -25.36 3.55
N MET A 185 -4.38 -24.27 4.05
CA MET A 185 -3.98 -23.64 5.32
C MET A 185 -4.21 -24.55 6.55
N TYR A 186 -5.16 -25.49 6.46
CA TYR A 186 -5.53 -26.35 7.60
C TYR A 186 -4.93 -27.76 7.53
N THR A 187 -4.87 -28.34 6.33
CA THR A 187 -4.53 -29.76 6.17
C THR A 187 -3.18 -29.98 5.48
N GLU A 188 -2.55 -28.91 5.00
CA GLU A 188 -1.34 -28.96 4.18
C GLU A 188 -1.44 -29.77 2.88
N ARG A 189 -2.65 -30.20 2.49
CA ARG A 189 -2.86 -30.88 1.21
C ARG A 189 -2.50 -29.96 0.07
N SER A 190 -1.70 -30.48 -0.86
CA SER A 190 -1.27 -29.74 -2.05
C SER A 190 -2.19 -30.01 -3.23
N SER A 191 -2.37 -29.00 -4.08
CA SER A 191 -3.04 -29.09 -5.36
C SER A 191 -2.39 -28.16 -6.38
N LYS A 192 -2.62 -28.40 -7.67
CA LYS A 192 -2.07 -27.55 -8.74
C LYS A 192 -3.16 -26.75 -9.42
N LEU A 193 -2.84 -25.52 -9.73
CA LEU A 193 -3.70 -24.61 -10.48
C LEU A 193 -2.93 -24.07 -11.69
N LYS A 194 -3.46 -24.32 -12.88
CA LYS A 194 -2.88 -23.79 -14.13
C LYS A 194 -3.16 -22.30 -14.25
N THR A 195 -2.12 -21.52 -14.50
CA THR A 195 -2.22 -20.08 -14.82
C THR A 195 -0.98 -19.61 -15.54
N LYS A 196 -1.12 -18.56 -16.34
CA LYS A 196 0.01 -17.94 -17.06
C LYS A 196 0.53 -16.69 -16.35
N ALA A 197 -0.25 -16.10 -15.46
CA ALA A 197 0.13 -14.88 -14.77
C ALA A 197 -0.39 -14.91 -13.33
N ILE A 198 0.33 -14.23 -12.46
CA ILE A 198 -0.03 -14.03 -11.05
C ILE A 198 0.10 -12.56 -10.68
N VAL A 199 -0.89 -12.04 -9.95
CA VAL A 199 -0.86 -10.72 -9.32
C VAL A 199 -0.73 -10.90 -7.82
N MET A 200 0.37 -10.38 -7.25
CA MET A 200 0.69 -10.47 -5.83
C MET A 200 0.08 -9.31 -5.05
N VAL A 201 -0.94 -9.58 -4.25
CA VAL A 201 -1.52 -8.60 -3.32
C VAL A 201 -1.23 -9.10 -1.91
N THR A 202 0.02 -8.92 -1.47
CA THR A 202 0.54 -9.56 -0.24
C THR A 202 0.98 -8.52 0.78
N ALA A 203 2.20 -8.02 0.68
CA ALA A 203 2.72 -7.00 1.57
C ALA A 203 3.36 -5.86 0.79
N ARG A 204 3.59 -4.75 1.47
CA ARG A 204 4.26 -3.58 0.90
C ARG A 204 5.55 -3.29 1.67
N LEU A 205 6.59 -2.88 0.96
CA LEU A 205 7.85 -2.43 1.54
C LEU A 205 7.86 -0.91 1.63
N PRO A 206 8.14 -0.34 2.81
CA PRO A 206 8.37 1.09 2.97
C PRO A 206 9.47 1.60 2.01
N ASN A 207 9.26 2.77 1.44
CA ASN A 207 10.28 3.44 0.63
C ASN A 207 11.11 4.39 1.53
N ASP A 208 11.85 3.81 2.46
CA ASP A 208 12.49 4.50 3.60
C ASP A 208 14.01 4.67 3.48
N LYS A 209 14.58 4.37 2.32
CA LYS A 209 16.04 4.47 2.09
C LYS A 209 16.60 5.88 2.37
N LEU A 210 15.85 6.92 2.00
CA LEU A 210 16.26 8.30 2.24
C LEU A 210 16.32 8.60 3.75
N TYR A 211 15.33 8.12 4.51
CA TYR A 211 15.29 8.28 5.96
C TYR A 211 16.54 7.71 6.63
N TYR A 212 16.85 6.45 6.36
CA TYR A 212 18.02 5.80 6.98
C TYR A 212 19.34 6.41 6.56
N LYS A 213 19.47 6.87 5.31
CA LYS A 213 20.67 7.58 4.86
C LYS A 213 20.85 8.89 5.62
N LEU A 214 19.79 9.68 5.79
CA LEU A 214 19.81 10.93 6.54
C LEU A 214 20.14 10.69 8.01
N GLN A 215 19.48 9.70 8.64
CA GLN A 215 19.71 9.35 10.03
C GLN A 215 21.17 8.97 10.28
N ASN A 216 21.74 8.07 9.47
CA ASN A 216 23.14 7.66 9.60
C ASN A 216 24.10 8.83 9.47
N LEU A 217 23.87 9.75 8.52
CA LEU A 217 24.74 10.90 8.32
C LEU A 217 24.68 11.89 9.49
N ILE A 218 23.51 12.07 10.09
CA ILE A 218 23.37 12.93 11.28
C ILE A 218 24.05 12.29 12.50
N GLU A 219 23.92 10.98 12.68
CA GLU A 219 24.58 10.27 13.78
C GLU A 219 26.10 10.33 13.67
N VAL A 220 26.65 10.20 12.46
CA VAL A 220 28.11 10.26 12.21
C VAL A 220 28.64 11.68 12.22
N GLY A 221 27.86 12.64 11.76
CA GLY A 221 28.27 14.05 11.56
C GLY A 221 27.60 15.05 12.49
N LYS A 222 27.35 14.68 13.76
CA LYS A 222 26.60 15.50 14.74
C LYS A 222 26.94 16.98 14.75
N ASP A 223 28.23 17.32 14.61
CA ASP A 223 28.70 18.70 14.66
C ASP A 223 28.39 19.51 13.36
N LYS A 224 28.10 18.83 12.24
CA LYS A 224 27.84 19.47 10.95
C LYS A 224 26.36 19.77 10.70
N PHE A 225 25.45 19.06 11.41
CA PHE A 225 24.00 19.08 11.16
C PHE A 225 23.21 19.56 12.38
N THR A 226 23.77 20.43 13.18
CA THR A 226 23.20 20.96 14.43
C THR A 226 21.89 21.74 14.24
N SER A 227 21.55 22.15 13.01
CA SER A 227 20.30 22.84 12.70
C SER A 227 19.10 21.93 12.63
N ILE A 228 19.28 20.61 12.39
CA ILE A 228 18.18 19.67 12.25
C ILE A 228 17.72 19.20 13.63
N LYS A 229 16.50 19.56 14.00
CA LYS A 229 15.89 19.21 15.29
C LYS A 229 15.25 17.82 15.27
N SER A 230 14.65 17.40 14.16
CA SER A 230 14.07 16.07 14.04
C SER A 230 14.00 15.56 12.60
N ILE A 231 14.09 14.22 12.46
CA ILE A 231 13.74 13.50 11.24
C ILE A 231 12.74 12.42 11.61
N ARG A 232 11.61 12.34 10.87
CA ARG A 232 10.55 11.36 11.09
C ARG A 232 10.10 10.74 9.78
N ARG A 233 9.68 9.47 9.84
CA ARG A 233 8.89 8.82 8.78
C ARG A 233 7.42 8.89 9.16
N ILE A 234 6.54 9.02 8.17
CA ILE A 234 5.08 8.97 8.37
C ILE A 234 4.38 8.21 7.24
N GLY A 235 3.17 7.75 7.52
CA GLY A 235 2.34 7.03 6.56
C GLY A 235 2.98 5.73 6.06
N ASP A 236 2.79 5.39 4.79
CA ASP A 236 3.29 4.13 4.21
C ASP A 236 4.82 4.02 4.20
N CYS A 237 5.55 5.13 4.31
CA CYS A 237 7.00 5.12 4.48
C CYS A 237 7.44 4.60 5.86
N GLU A 238 6.57 4.67 6.85
CA GLU A 238 6.80 4.12 8.19
C GLU A 238 6.18 2.74 8.32
N ALA A 239 4.87 2.63 8.04
CA ALA A 239 4.10 1.40 8.15
C ALA A 239 2.98 1.38 7.09
N PRO A 240 3.15 0.63 5.99
CA PRO A 240 2.13 0.53 4.95
C PRO A 240 0.78 0.06 5.50
N ALA A 241 -0.27 0.85 5.24
CA ALA A 241 -1.60 0.65 5.79
C ALA A 241 -2.69 1.30 4.89
N PRO A 242 -4.00 1.16 5.17
CA PRO A 242 -5.04 1.90 4.46
C PRO A 242 -4.84 3.42 4.52
N ILE A 243 -5.43 4.15 3.55
CA ILE A 243 -5.30 5.61 3.39
C ILE A 243 -5.60 6.36 4.70
N VAL A 244 -6.59 5.90 5.47
CA VAL A 244 -6.94 6.51 6.76
C VAL A 244 -5.76 6.58 7.72
N SER A 245 -4.90 5.57 7.72
CA SER A 245 -3.71 5.51 8.59
C SER A 245 -2.66 6.53 8.15
N ALA A 246 -2.46 6.71 6.84
CA ALA A 246 -1.55 7.73 6.32
C ALA A 246 -2.02 9.16 6.66
N VAL A 247 -3.33 9.42 6.53
CA VAL A 247 -3.95 10.69 6.93
C VAL A 247 -3.79 10.94 8.42
N TYR A 248 -4.03 9.91 9.23
CA TYR A 248 -3.86 9.99 10.68
C TYR A 248 -2.39 10.25 11.07
N ALA A 249 -1.43 9.54 10.46
CA ALA A 249 -0.01 9.72 10.74
C ALA A 249 0.45 11.16 10.49
N GLY A 250 0.02 11.77 9.38
CA GLY A 250 0.32 13.17 9.08
C GLY A 250 -0.29 14.14 10.10
N ARG A 251 -1.56 13.92 10.49
CA ARG A 251 -2.21 14.73 11.54
C ARG A 251 -1.52 14.57 12.89
N LYS A 252 -1.25 13.34 13.29
CA LYS A 252 -0.57 13.03 14.55
C LYS A 252 0.78 13.75 14.62
N TYR A 253 1.59 13.62 13.56
CA TYR A 253 2.87 14.30 13.48
C TYR A 253 2.75 15.82 13.68
N ALA A 254 1.80 16.46 12.99
CA ALA A 254 1.59 17.90 13.10
C ALA A 254 1.16 18.34 14.51
N LEU A 255 0.38 17.52 15.23
CA LEU A 255 -0.03 17.81 16.60
C LEU A 255 1.10 17.61 17.62
N GLU A 256 2.02 16.67 17.35
CA GLU A 256 3.14 16.34 18.23
C GLU A 256 4.38 17.22 17.98
N LEU A 257 4.43 17.98 16.88
CA LEU A 257 5.65 18.67 16.43
C LEU A 257 6.20 19.64 17.47
N ASP A 258 5.33 20.41 18.11
CA ASP A 258 5.68 21.42 19.12
C ASP A 258 5.06 21.11 20.49
N ASP A 259 4.56 19.90 20.67
CA ASP A 259 3.90 19.51 21.92
C ASP A 259 4.90 19.12 22.99
N THR A 260 5.02 19.98 24.01
CA THR A 260 5.81 19.71 25.22
C THR A 260 5.01 19.03 26.34
N SER A 261 3.72 18.80 26.15
CA SER A 261 2.81 18.26 27.17
C SER A 261 3.02 16.78 27.47
N GLY A 262 3.68 16.04 26.59
CA GLY A 262 3.87 14.59 26.68
C GLY A 262 2.58 13.78 26.44
N ILE A 263 1.53 14.41 25.90
CA ILE A 263 0.28 13.73 25.55
C ILE A 263 0.54 12.79 24.38
N ASN A 264 0.30 11.50 24.59
CA ASN A 264 0.33 10.53 23.50
C ASN A 264 -1.00 10.60 22.73
N TYR A 265 -0.98 11.21 21.54
CA TYR A 265 -2.12 11.25 20.63
C TYR A 265 -2.37 9.85 20.03
N SER A 266 -2.98 8.97 20.82
CA SER A 266 -3.40 7.66 20.34
C SER A 266 -4.66 7.78 19.50
N MET A 267 -4.84 6.84 18.56
CA MET A 267 -6.07 6.71 17.78
C MET A 267 -7.17 6.16 18.69
N ARG A 268 -7.72 6.98 19.59
CA ARG A 268 -8.92 6.64 20.35
C ARG A 268 -10.14 6.94 19.47
N ARG A 269 -10.92 5.92 19.18
CA ARG A 269 -12.35 6.12 18.92
C ARG A 269 -12.99 6.39 20.27
N ASP A 270 -13.25 7.64 20.57
CA ASP A 270 -14.16 7.97 21.66
C ASP A 270 -15.57 7.54 21.21
N ILE A 271 -15.95 6.33 21.58
CA ILE A 271 -17.34 5.91 21.51
C ILE A 271 -17.99 6.57 22.71
N ASN A 272 -18.60 7.73 22.50
CA ASN A 272 -19.54 8.29 23.47
C ASN A 272 -20.74 7.34 23.51
N PHE A 273 -20.74 6.42 24.46
CA PHE A 273 -21.98 5.81 24.91
C PHE A 273 -22.72 6.92 25.68
N GLY A 274 -23.64 7.59 24.95
CA GLY A 274 -24.50 8.58 25.57
C GLY A 274 -25.11 8.03 26.85
N SER A 275 -24.89 8.75 27.94
CA SER A 275 -25.55 8.54 29.21
C SER A 275 -27.04 8.84 29.11
#